data_93316635592b800e9f5aae3033e6b7be
#
_entry.id   93316635592b800e9f5aae3033e6b7be
#
_cell.length_a   1.000
_cell.length_b   1.000
_cell.length_c   1.000
_cell.angle_alpha   90.00
_cell.angle_beta   90.00
_cell.angle_gamma   90.00
#
_symmetry.space_group_name_H-M   'P 1'
#
loop_
_entity.id
_entity.type
_entity.pdbx_description
1 polymer ?
#
loop_
_entity_poly.entity_id
_entity_poly.type
_entity_poly.pdbx_seq_one_letter_code
_entity_poly.pdbx_strand_id
1 'polypeptide(L)'
;LLNLKKEENKEVIAAAMAAREEIVAKAEKLAASDLGKVIWKDVTATLNELFEAWQAAQKNGPRVPKADADALWKRFQQSRNKLESAKRAYFAEAGNKAKTAKANKEAIVKKAQALVAKGSDAVSDYRKLLDEWKAAGRTKNDDALWVEFKAAGDAIYAAKGEQMAAVTASQSEALEAKLALLEEAKAIDPTKDLAKAKQLLLSIQDRWEKAGRVSRNDLAKTEDKLRAIETAVRNAERDHWKATDPAAKARKDDVTLKLEEAIAKLEADLKKATDKKKIAEITEALVARKAWLEVVSAAAK
;
A
#
# COMPACT_ATOMS: atom_id res chain seq x y z
N LEU A 1 89.80 -8.97 40.00
CA LEU A 1 88.79 -10.07 40.01
C LEU A 1 87.48 -9.65 40.74
N LEU A 2 87.57 -9.02 41.95
CA LEU A 2 86.35 -8.63 42.70
C LEU A 2 85.55 -7.47 42.03
N ASN A 3 86.21 -6.53 41.36
CA ASN A 3 85.57 -5.46 40.64
C ASN A 3 84.95 -5.92 39.35
N LEU A 4 85.51 -6.88 38.62
CA LEU A 4 84.93 -7.49 37.44
C LEU A 4 83.67 -8.25 37.78
N LYS A 5 83.64 -9.09 38.84
CA LYS A 5 82.45 -9.79 39.31
C LYS A 5 81.34 -8.81 39.80
N LYS A 6 81.65 -7.65 40.34
CA LYS A 6 80.69 -6.62 40.72
C LYS A 6 80.05 -5.98 39.49
N GLU A 7 80.79 -5.68 38.45
CA GLU A 7 80.32 -5.08 37.22
C GLU A 7 79.47 -6.12 36.46
N GLU A 8 79.94 -7.38 36.30
CA GLU A 8 79.14 -8.45 35.73
C GLU A 8 77.77 -8.66 36.44
N ASN A 9 77.77 -8.61 37.78
CA ASN A 9 76.55 -8.73 38.58
C ASN A 9 75.60 -7.51 38.40
N LYS A 10 76.11 -6.35 38.21
CA LYS A 10 75.30 -5.14 37.89
C LYS A 10 74.65 -5.26 36.51
N GLU A 11 75.39 -5.71 35.50
CA GLU A 11 74.87 -5.93 34.14
C GLU A 11 73.75 -6.98 34.12
N VAL A 12 73.95 -8.09 34.84
CA VAL A 12 72.94 -9.13 34.96
C VAL A 12 71.68 -8.65 35.67
N ILE A 13 71.80 -7.85 36.72
CA ILE A 13 70.68 -7.21 37.41
C ILE A 13 69.94 -6.24 36.46
N ALA A 14 70.75 -5.38 35.76
CA ALA A 14 70.17 -4.41 34.82
C ALA A 14 69.39 -5.08 33.67
N ALA A 15 69.94 -6.17 33.11
CA ALA A 15 69.24 -6.97 32.09
C ALA A 15 67.96 -7.59 32.64
N ALA A 16 67.97 -8.14 33.86
CA ALA A 16 66.76 -8.68 34.50
C ALA A 16 65.70 -7.62 34.80
N MET A 17 66.11 -6.40 35.17
CA MET A 17 65.20 -5.29 35.31
C MET A 17 64.57 -4.86 33.98
N ALA A 18 65.38 -4.74 32.92
CA ALA A 18 64.92 -4.38 31.59
C ALA A 18 63.91 -5.41 31.06
N ALA A 19 64.15 -6.72 31.25
CA ALA A 19 63.19 -7.77 30.85
C ALA A 19 61.85 -7.63 31.60
N ARG A 20 61.88 -7.32 32.89
CA ARG A 20 60.64 -7.10 33.66
C ARG A 20 59.92 -5.79 33.27
N GLU A 21 60.65 -4.71 32.99
CA GLU A 21 60.13 -3.46 32.47
C GLU A 21 59.43 -3.69 31.11
N GLU A 22 59.99 -4.49 30.22
CA GLU A 22 59.39 -4.81 28.94
C GLU A 22 58.05 -5.53 29.11
N ILE A 23 57.90 -6.48 30.05
CA ILE A 23 56.65 -7.14 30.37
C ILE A 23 55.60 -6.13 30.86
N VAL A 24 56.01 -5.23 31.78
CA VAL A 24 55.12 -4.18 32.31
C VAL A 24 54.72 -3.20 31.19
N ALA A 25 55.63 -2.75 30.37
CA ALA A 25 55.34 -1.84 29.25
C ALA A 25 54.37 -2.45 28.24
N LYS A 26 54.49 -3.76 27.94
CA LYS A 26 53.51 -4.49 27.12
C LYS A 26 52.13 -4.52 27.76
N ALA A 27 52.03 -4.74 29.06
CA ALA A 27 50.74 -4.73 29.77
C ALA A 27 50.11 -3.33 29.80
N GLU A 28 50.94 -2.27 30.04
CA GLU A 28 50.52 -0.88 30.00
C GLU A 28 50.03 -0.47 28.60
N LYS A 29 50.75 -0.85 27.54
CA LYS A 29 50.34 -0.62 26.15
C LYS A 29 49.00 -1.27 25.85
N LEU A 30 48.81 -2.52 26.30
CA LEU A 30 47.54 -3.24 26.14
C LEU A 30 46.40 -2.54 26.88
N ALA A 31 46.65 -2.05 28.10
CA ALA A 31 45.68 -1.30 28.91
C ALA A 31 45.39 0.13 28.39
N ALA A 32 46.28 0.68 27.56
CA ALA A 32 46.13 1.98 26.91
C ALA A 32 45.42 1.89 25.53
N SER A 33 45.21 0.69 24.99
CA SER A 33 44.53 0.50 23.71
C SER A 33 43.04 0.86 23.78
N ASP A 34 42.39 1.04 22.62
CA ASP A 34 40.95 1.27 22.54
C ASP A 34 40.16 0.01 22.96
N LEU A 35 39.88 -0.12 24.25
CA LEU A 35 39.23 -1.29 24.86
C LEU A 35 37.79 -1.54 24.38
N GLY A 36 37.19 -0.58 23.64
CA GLY A 36 35.89 -0.75 22.99
C GLY A 36 35.92 -1.55 21.67
N LYS A 37 37.13 -1.65 21.08
CA LYS A 37 37.34 -2.31 19.77
C LYS A 37 38.19 -3.56 19.82
N VAL A 38 38.66 -3.95 20.98
CA VAL A 38 39.56 -5.14 21.13
C VAL A 38 38.78 -6.45 21.09
N ILE A 39 39.44 -7.50 20.66
CA ILE A 39 38.97 -8.87 20.82
C ILE A 39 39.37 -9.34 22.23
N TRP A 40 38.38 -9.36 23.14
CA TRP A 40 38.66 -9.70 24.54
C TRP A 40 39.29 -11.09 24.79
N LYS A 41 39.07 -12.04 23.87
CA LYS A 41 39.73 -13.34 23.90
C LYS A 41 41.25 -13.17 23.78
N ASP A 42 41.70 -12.39 22.81
CA ASP A 42 43.14 -12.18 22.54
C ASP A 42 43.79 -11.34 23.63
N VAL A 43 43.09 -10.26 24.11
CA VAL A 43 43.56 -9.46 25.24
C VAL A 43 43.74 -10.35 26.47
N THR A 44 42.83 -11.26 26.74
CA THR A 44 42.92 -12.15 27.91
C THR A 44 44.07 -13.15 27.74
N ALA A 45 44.28 -13.71 26.56
CA ALA A 45 45.42 -14.60 26.28
C ALA A 45 46.75 -13.88 26.46
N THR A 46 46.94 -12.72 25.85
CA THR A 46 48.17 -11.91 25.97
C THR A 46 48.42 -11.51 27.41
N LEU A 47 47.39 -11.11 28.18
CA LEU A 47 47.58 -10.76 29.59
C LEU A 47 48.03 -11.96 30.42
N ASN A 48 47.53 -13.17 30.14
CA ASN A 48 47.96 -14.42 30.80
C ASN A 48 49.38 -14.75 30.44
N GLU A 49 49.78 -14.64 29.19
CA GLU A 49 51.16 -14.82 28.73
C GLU A 49 52.14 -13.85 29.44
N LEU A 50 51.78 -12.61 29.53
CA LEU A 50 52.57 -11.58 30.26
C LEU A 50 52.65 -11.92 31.75
N PHE A 51 51.63 -12.41 32.36
CA PHE A 51 51.65 -12.83 33.75
C PHE A 51 52.51 -14.04 33.99
N GLU A 52 52.46 -15.04 33.12
CA GLU A 52 53.35 -16.24 33.16
C GLU A 52 54.80 -15.83 32.96
N ALA A 53 55.09 -14.94 32.01
CA ALA A 53 56.41 -14.39 31.77
C ALA A 53 56.95 -13.63 33.02
N TRP A 54 56.10 -12.85 33.68
CA TRP A 54 56.45 -12.19 34.95
C TRP A 54 56.80 -13.20 36.05
N GLN A 55 55.99 -14.23 36.23
CA GLN A 55 56.22 -15.31 37.21
C GLN A 55 57.55 -16.06 36.92
N ALA A 56 57.81 -16.36 35.64
CA ALA A 56 59.04 -17.00 35.24
C ALA A 56 60.27 -16.12 35.52
N ALA A 57 60.20 -14.83 35.20
CA ALA A 57 61.26 -13.87 35.49
C ALA A 57 61.46 -13.68 37.02
N GLN A 58 60.41 -13.82 37.82
CA GLN A 58 60.53 -13.75 39.27
C GLN A 58 61.17 -15.01 39.88
N LYS A 59 60.76 -16.21 39.38
CA LYS A 59 61.16 -17.50 39.95
C LYS A 59 62.53 -17.91 39.47
N ASN A 60 62.85 -17.72 38.20
CA ASN A 60 64.02 -18.27 37.54
C ASN A 60 65.10 -17.19 37.25
N GLY A 61 64.70 -15.90 37.34
CA GLY A 61 65.62 -14.80 37.00
C GLY A 61 66.51 -14.37 38.17
N PRO A 62 67.49 -13.50 37.90
CA PRO A 62 68.38 -12.93 38.94
C PRO A 62 67.56 -12.12 39.97
N ARG A 63 68.05 -12.09 41.21
CA ARG A 63 67.47 -11.23 42.27
C ARG A 63 67.68 -9.78 41.93
N VAL A 64 66.58 -9.02 41.80
CA VAL A 64 66.60 -7.58 41.61
C VAL A 64 66.28 -6.86 42.92
N PRO A 65 66.61 -5.57 43.08
CA PRO A 65 66.24 -4.81 44.25
C PRO A 65 64.73 -4.85 44.51
N LYS A 66 64.36 -5.12 45.78
CA LYS A 66 62.96 -5.37 46.12
C LYS A 66 62.07 -4.16 45.81
N ALA A 67 62.56 -2.94 46.09
CA ALA A 67 61.78 -1.71 45.85
C ALA A 67 61.42 -1.55 44.37
N ASP A 68 62.35 -1.83 43.48
CA ASP A 68 62.16 -1.72 42.02
C ASP A 68 61.23 -2.82 41.51
N ALA A 69 61.40 -4.06 42.01
CA ALA A 69 60.47 -5.17 41.71
C ALA A 69 59.05 -4.89 42.17
N ASP A 70 58.87 -4.34 43.37
CA ASP A 70 57.55 -3.97 43.91
C ASP A 70 56.92 -2.82 43.11
N ALA A 71 57.70 -1.84 42.66
CA ALA A 71 57.22 -0.75 41.81
C ALA A 71 56.73 -1.26 40.44
N LEU A 72 57.49 -2.15 39.78
CA LEU A 72 57.11 -2.76 38.50
C LEU A 72 55.87 -3.64 38.66
N TRP A 73 55.81 -4.43 39.73
CA TRP A 73 54.65 -5.27 40.02
C TRP A 73 53.38 -4.43 40.25
N LYS A 74 53.45 -3.31 40.94
CA LYS A 74 52.34 -2.39 41.13
C LYS A 74 51.83 -1.84 39.82
N ARG A 75 52.69 -1.44 38.89
CA ARG A 75 52.31 -0.98 37.55
C ARG A 75 51.65 -2.10 36.75
N PHE A 76 52.20 -3.31 36.80
CA PHE A 76 51.60 -4.49 36.15
C PHE A 76 50.19 -4.77 36.68
N GLN A 77 50.03 -4.80 38.00
CA GLN A 77 48.72 -5.01 38.65
C GLN A 77 47.70 -3.93 38.28
N GLN A 78 48.13 -2.66 38.20
CA GLN A 78 47.28 -1.56 37.80
C GLN A 78 46.74 -1.77 36.35
N SER A 79 47.63 -2.14 35.44
CA SER A 79 47.26 -2.47 34.06
C SER A 79 46.30 -3.65 33.97
N ARG A 80 46.59 -4.72 34.71
CA ARG A 80 45.71 -5.90 34.81
C ARG A 80 44.32 -5.55 35.36
N ASN A 81 44.27 -4.79 36.48
CA ASN A 81 42.99 -4.40 37.08
C ASN A 81 42.16 -3.51 36.14
N LYS A 82 42.83 -2.60 35.39
CA LYS A 82 42.14 -1.78 34.37
C LYS A 82 41.55 -2.65 33.27
N LEU A 83 42.31 -3.59 32.74
CA LEU A 83 41.84 -4.52 31.70
C LEU A 83 40.67 -5.39 32.17
N GLU A 84 40.79 -5.99 33.38
CA GLU A 84 39.70 -6.80 33.95
C GLU A 84 38.43 -6.01 34.24
N SER A 85 38.59 -4.77 34.73
CA SER A 85 37.44 -3.88 34.95
C SER A 85 36.76 -3.51 33.65
N ALA A 86 37.53 -3.13 32.60
CA ALA A 86 36.98 -2.83 31.28
C ALA A 86 36.31 -4.04 30.63
N LYS A 87 36.90 -5.23 30.77
CA LYS A 87 36.29 -6.50 30.30
C LYS A 87 34.93 -6.75 30.96
N ARG A 88 34.84 -6.60 32.28
CA ARG A 88 33.60 -6.79 33.04
C ARG A 88 32.54 -5.77 32.58
N ALA A 89 32.92 -4.51 32.43
CA ALA A 89 32.02 -3.47 31.96
C ALA A 89 31.49 -3.77 30.54
N TYR A 90 32.39 -4.16 29.62
CA TYR A 90 32.01 -4.54 28.25
C TYR A 90 31.01 -5.68 28.20
N PHE A 91 31.25 -6.76 28.93
CA PHE A 91 30.33 -7.91 28.92
C PHE A 91 29.03 -7.62 29.69
N ALA A 92 29.05 -6.78 30.72
CA ALA A 92 27.85 -6.33 31.42
C ALA A 92 26.96 -5.49 30.49
N GLU A 93 27.56 -4.55 29.76
CA GLU A 93 26.84 -3.72 28.78
C GLU A 93 26.25 -4.59 27.66
N ALA A 94 27.04 -5.51 27.09
CA ALA A 94 26.56 -6.44 26.07
C ALA A 94 25.41 -7.31 26.59
N GLY A 95 25.51 -7.80 27.83
CA GLY A 95 24.46 -8.56 28.50
C GLY A 95 23.18 -7.75 28.71
N ASN A 96 23.30 -6.50 29.13
CA ASN A 96 22.16 -5.59 29.30
C ASN A 96 21.48 -5.29 27.95
N LYS A 97 22.26 -5.00 26.91
CA LYS A 97 21.73 -4.79 25.54
C LYS A 97 20.96 -6.02 25.05
N ALA A 98 21.52 -7.22 25.23
CA ALA A 98 20.86 -8.47 24.85
C ALA A 98 19.56 -8.72 25.64
N LYS A 99 19.57 -8.42 26.95
CA LYS A 99 18.37 -8.54 27.80
C LYS A 99 17.27 -7.57 27.37
N THR A 100 17.63 -6.32 27.10
CA THR A 100 16.70 -5.31 26.59
C THR A 100 16.14 -5.70 25.23
N ALA A 101 16.99 -6.12 24.31
CA ALA A 101 16.55 -6.59 22.98
C ALA A 101 15.57 -7.77 23.07
N LYS A 102 15.83 -8.73 23.97
CA LYS A 102 14.93 -9.86 24.23
C LYS A 102 13.57 -9.38 24.76
N ALA A 103 13.55 -8.53 25.77
CA ALA A 103 12.32 -7.98 26.34
C ALA A 103 11.50 -7.20 25.30
N ASN A 104 12.16 -6.41 24.45
CA ASN A 104 11.51 -5.70 23.35
C ASN A 104 10.88 -6.67 22.37
N LYS A 105 11.59 -7.73 21.96
CA LYS A 105 11.04 -8.74 21.04
C LYS A 105 9.86 -9.52 21.64
N GLU A 106 9.93 -9.90 22.91
CA GLU A 106 8.80 -10.51 23.62
C GLU A 106 7.56 -9.59 23.65
N ALA A 107 7.78 -8.29 23.86
CA ALA A 107 6.70 -7.31 23.79
C ALA A 107 6.12 -7.17 22.37
N ILE A 108 6.97 -7.20 21.34
CA ILE A 108 6.53 -7.17 19.93
C ILE A 108 5.71 -8.42 19.60
N VAL A 109 6.13 -9.61 20.02
CA VAL A 109 5.36 -10.86 19.85
C VAL A 109 3.97 -10.74 20.47
N LYS A 110 3.88 -10.29 21.72
CA LYS A 110 2.59 -10.08 22.41
C LYS A 110 1.68 -9.10 21.65
N LYS A 111 2.26 -7.99 21.15
CA LYS A 111 1.50 -7.04 20.32
C LYS A 111 1.00 -7.70 19.03
N ALA A 112 1.84 -8.47 18.35
CA ALA A 112 1.46 -9.16 17.12
C ALA A 112 0.36 -10.20 17.36
N GLN A 113 0.45 -10.98 18.44
CA GLN A 113 -0.60 -11.93 18.86
C GLN A 113 -1.93 -11.23 19.13
N ALA A 114 -1.91 -10.07 19.82
CA ALA A 114 -3.11 -9.28 20.04
C ALA A 114 -3.73 -8.71 18.75
N LEU A 115 -2.93 -8.46 17.72
CA LEU A 115 -3.42 -8.00 16.43
C LEU A 115 -4.18 -9.07 15.64
N VAL A 116 -3.98 -10.36 15.92
CA VAL A 116 -4.68 -11.46 15.20
C VAL A 116 -6.20 -11.31 15.30
N ALA A 117 -6.71 -10.85 16.45
CA ALA A 117 -8.14 -10.63 16.64
C ALA A 117 -8.74 -9.54 15.72
N LYS A 118 -7.92 -8.64 15.17
CA LYS A 118 -8.35 -7.62 14.20
C LYS A 118 -8.41 -8.14 12.75
N GLY A 119 -7.93 -9.35 12.51
CA GLY A 119 -7.93 -9.97 11.20
C GLY A 119 -7.19 -9.14 10.14
N SER A 120 -7.82 -8.97 9.00
CA SER A 120 -7.26 -8.26 7.83
C SER A 120 -6.87 -6.81 8.09
N ASP A 121 -7.52 -6.12 9.02
CA ASP A 121 -7.29 -4.70 9.29
C ASP A 121 -5.96 -4.47 10.02
N ALA A 122 -5.42 -5.53 10.63
CA ALA A 122 -4.14 -5.51 11.33
C ALA A 122 -2.90 -5.51 10.43
N VAL A 123 -3.03 -5.73 9.13
CA VAL A 123 -1.87 -5.88 8.20
C VAL A 123 -0.91 -4.68 8.27
N SER A 124 -1.44 -3.45 8.33
CA SER A 124 -0.62 -2.24 8.42
C SER A 124 0.16 -2.18 9.73
N ASP A 125 -0.49 -2.52 10.86
CA ASP A 125 0.11 -2.48 12.17
C ASP A 125 1.14 -3.60 12.35
N TYR A 126 0.87 -4.79 11.80
CA TYR A 126 1.84 -5.89 11.78
C TYR A 126 3.13 -5.53 11.01
N ARG A 127 3.02 -4.79 9.90
CA ARG A 127 4.20 -4.29 9.16
C ARG A 127 5.05 -3.35 10.00
N LYS A 128 4.45 -2.46 10.79
CA LYS A 128 5.18 -1.60 11.72
C LYS A 128 5.91 -2.43 12.78
N LEU A 129 5.25 -3.46 13.33
CA LEU A 129 5.89 -4.38 14.29
C LEU A 129 7.06 -5.16 13.66
N LEU A 130 7.00 -5.48 12.37
CA LEU A 130 8.10 -6.11 11.67
C LEU A 130 9.33 -5.18 11.58
N ASP A 131 9.11 -3.89 11.40
CA ASP A 131 10.21 -2.91 11.40
C ASP A 131 10.75 -2.68 12.82
N GLU A 132 9.89 -2.63 13.85
CA GLU A 132 10.31 -2.65 15.26
C GLU A 132 11.14 -3.91 15.58
N TRP A 133 10.75 -5.07 15.07
CA TRP A 133 11.48 -6.33 15.23
C TRP A 133 12.89 -6.26 14.67
N LYS A 134 13.05 -5.73 13.45
CA LYS A 134 14.36 -5.53 12.82
C LYS A 134 15.24 -4.58 13.62
N ALA A 135 14.67 -3.51 14.17
CA ALA A 135 15.36 -2.51 14.96
C ALA A 135 15.76 -3.00 16.37
N ALA A 136 15.06 -3.99 16.91
CA ALA A 136 15.31 -4.49 18.28
C ALA A 136 16.66 -5.21 18.47
N GLY A 137 17.39 -5.50 17.39
CA GLY A 137 18.69 -6.17 17.43
C GLY A 137 18.59 -7.70 17.48
N ARG A 138 19.74 -8.38 17.61
CA ARG A 138 19.83 -9.85 17.70
C ARG A 138 19.90 -10.31 19.15
N THR A 139 19.24 -11.42 19.45
CA THR A 139 19.28 -12.07 20.74
C THR A 139 19.59 -13.56 20.59
N LYS A 140 19.94 -14.24 21.70
CA LYS A 140 20.30 -15.66 21.67
C LYS A 140 19.11 -16.58 21.32
N ASN A 141 17.88 -16.16 21.56
CA ASN A 141 16.65 -16.95 21.37
C ASN A 141 15.75 -16.34 20.28
N ASP A 142 16.34 -15.69 19.27
CA ASP A 142 15.60 -15.06 18.18
C ASP A 142 14.69 -16.04 17.43
N ASP A 143 15.14 -17.26 17.21
CA ASP A 143 14.43 -18.24 16.39
C ASP A 143 13.06 -18.62 17.01
N ALA A 144 12.99 -18.86 18.31
CA ALA A 144 11.72 -19.19 18.99
C ALA A 144 10.73 -18.02 18.95
N LEU A 145 11.19 -16.81 19.31
CA LEU A 145 10.36 -15.61 19.27
C LEU A 145 9.94 -15.24 17.84
N TRP A 146 10.80 -15.50 16.87
CA TRP A 146 10.47 -15.30 15.45
C TRP A 146 9.37 -16.22 14.96
N VAL A 147 9.39 -17.49 15.35
CA VAL A 147 8.34 -18.46 15.00
C VAL A 147 6.98 -17.97 15.52
N GLU A 148 6.91 -17.50 16.76
CA GLU A 148 5.66 -16.96 17.33
C GLU A 148 5.21 -15.68 16.65
N PHE A 149 6.13 -14.75 16.40
CA PHE A 149 5.86 -13.51 15.69
C PHE A 149 5.34 -13.77 14.28
N LYS A 150 6.02 -14.68 13.55
CA LYS A 150 5.64 -15.07 12.19
C LYS A 150 4.28 -15.75 12.16
N ALA A 151 3.98 -16.64 13.11
CA ALA A 151 2.69 -17.30 13.19
C ALA A 151 1.51 -16.30 13.34
N ALA A 152 1.69 -15.25 14.14
CA ALA A 152 0.71 -14.17 14.24
C ALA A 152 0.54 -13.43 12.89
N GLY A 153 1.63 -13.18 12.19
CA GLY A 153 1.59 -12.58 10.85
C GLY A 153 0.88 -13.46 9.83
N ASP A 154 1.21 -14.75 9.81
CA ASP A 154 0.59 -15.72 8.90
C ASP A 154 -0.94 -15.77 9.11
N ALA A 155 -1.42 -15.73 10.37
CA ALA A 155 -2.84 -15.67 10.70
C ALA A 155 -3.52 -14.38 10.19
N ILE A 156 -2.86 -13.22 10.35
CA ILE A 156 -3.35 -11.92 9.86
C ILE A 156 -3.43 -11.91 8.32
N TYR A 157 -2.41 -12.42 7.64
CA TYR A 157 -2.42 -12.49 6.17
C TYR A 157 -3.41 -13.54 5.64
N ALA A 158 -3.62 -14.64 6.34
CA ALA A 158 -4.67 -15.61 6.00
C ALA A 158 -6.06 -14.97 6.07
N ALA A 159 -6.38 -14.25 7.16
CA ALA A 159 -7.64 -13.52 7.29
C ALA A 159 -7.83 -12.48 6.16
N LYS A 160 -6.74 -11.81 5.73
CA LYS A 160 -6.81 -10.92 4.56
C LYS A 160 -7.07 -11.68 3.26
N GLY A 161 -6.45 -12.84 3.10
CA GLY A 161 -6.70 -13.71 1.93
C GLY A 161 -8.15 -14.15 1.85
N GLU A 162 -8.72 -14.60 2.96
CA GLU A 162 -10.14 -14.98 3.06
C GLU A 162 -11.08 -13.81 2.74
N GLN A 163 -10.82 -12.63 3.28
CA GLN A 163 -11.60 -11.43 2.97
C GLN A 163 -11.55 -11.08 1.48
N MET A 164 -10.37 -11.14 0.87
CA MET A 164 -10.21 -10.86 -0.56
C MET A 164 -10.91 -11.92 -1.42
N ALA A 165 -10.86 -13.19 -1.03
CA ALA A 165 -11.57 -14.27 -1.71
C ALA A 165 -13.09 -14.08 -1.63
N ALA A 166 -13.63 -13.72 -0.46
CA ALA A 166 -15.04 -13.43 -0.28
C ALA A 166 -15.50 -12.24 -1.14
N VAL A 167 -14.71 -11.16 -1.19
CA VAL A 167 -14.99 -10.01 -2.07
C VAL A 167 -14.98 -10.42 -3.54
N THR A 168 -14.01 -11.23 -3.96
CA THR A 168 -13.91 -11.70 -5.35
C THR A 168 -15.10 -12.60 -5.71
N ALA A 169 -15.50 -13.51 -4.82
CA ALA A 169 -16.67 -14.36 -5.01
C ALA A 169 -17.96 -13.53 -5.15
N SER A 170 -18.18 -12.58 -4.24
CA SER A 170 -19.34 -11.67 -4.31
C SER A 170 -19.35 -10.82 -5.59
N GLN A 171 -18.21 -10.37 -6.07
CA GLN A 171 -18.10 -9.64 -7.34
C GLN A 171 -18.39 -10.53 -8.55
N SER A 172 -18.00 -11.81 -8.50
CA SER A 172 -18.31 -12.79 -9.56
C SER A 172 -19.80 -13.07 -9.62
N GLU A 173 -20.45 -13.31 -8.48
CA GLU A 173 -21.90 -13.52 -8.39
C GLU A 173 -22.66 -12.29 -8.90
N ALA A 174 -22.25 -11.10 -8.51
CA ALA A 174 -22.82 -9.85 -8.99
C ALA A 174 -22.67 -9.69 -10.52
N LEU A 175 -21.53 -10.08 -11.07
CA LEU A 175 -21.29 -10.04 -12.52
C LEU A 175 -22.20 -11.01 -13.25
N GLU A 176 -22.34 -12.25 -12.80
CA GLU A 176 -23.21 -13.24 -13.40
C GLU A 176 -24.67 -12.77 -13.38
N ALA A 177 -25.15 -12.26 -12.24
CA ALA A 177 -26.49 -11.71 -12.12
C ALA A 177 -26.73 -10.53 -13.08
N LYS A 178 -25.77 -9.60 -13.18
CA LYS A 178 -25.86 -8.44 -14.10
C LYS A 178 -25.80 -8.87 -15.58
N LEU A 179 -25.01 -9.87 -15.91
CA LEU A 179 -24.98 -10.40 -17.28
C LEU A 179 -26.32 -11.07 -17.64
N ALA A 180 -26.94 -11.83 -16.74
CA ALA A 180 -28.26 -12.39 -16.95
C ALA A 180 -29.34 -11.30 -17.17
N LEU A 181 -29.27 -10.21 -16.36
CA LEU A 181 -30.17 -9.06 -16.53
C LEU A 181 -29.96 -8.35 -17.88
N LEU A 182 -28.72 -8.27 -18.37
CA LEU A 182 -28.44 -7.72 -19.70
C LEU A 182 -28.99 -8.59 -20.83
N GLU A 183 -28.99 -9.92 -20.68
CA GLU A 183 -29.62 -10.81 -21.64
C GLU A 183 -31.16 -10.62 -21.65
N GLU A 184 -31.79 -10.50 -20.47
CA GLU A 184 -33.21 -10.16 -20.38
C GLU A 184 -33.49 -8.79 -21.00
N ALA A 185 -32.64 -7.81 -20.77
CA ALA A 185 -32.80 -6.47 -21.29
C ALA A 185 -32.69 -6.36 -22.82
N LYS A 186 -31.97 -7.28 -23.48
CA LYS A 186 -31.95 -7.36 -24.96
C LYS A 186 -33.31 -7.68 -25.58
N ALA A 187 -34.22 -8.31 -24.84
CA ALA A 187 -35.58 -8.61 -25.30
C ALA A 187 -36.50 -7.36 -25.23
N ILE A 188 -36.06 -6.26 -24.67
CA ILE A 188 -36.83 -5.01 -24.61
C ILE A 188 -36.88 -4.36 -25.99
N ASP A 189 -38.05 -4.36 -26.61
CA ASP A 189 -38.32 -3.68 -27.87
C ASP A 189 -39.29 -2.49 -27.61
N PRO A 190 -38.76 -1.29 -27.41
CA PRO A 190 -39.61 -0.13 -27.10
C PRO A 190 -40.45 0.36 -28.29
N THR A 191 -40.17 -0.15 -29.52
CA THR A 191 -40.94 0.22 -30.73
C THR A 191 -42.28 -0.54 -30.83
N LYS A 192 -42.36 -1.74 -30.24
CA LYS A 192 -43.57 -2.56 -30.25
C LYS A 192 -44.53 -2.19 -29.12
N ASP A 193 -44.05 -2.08 -27.91
CA ASP A 193 -44.86 -1.74 -26.73
C ASP A 193 -43.99 -0.94 -25.72
N LEU A 194 -44.13 0.37 -25.80
CA LEU A 194 -43.37 1.32 -24.96
C LEU A 194 -43.71 1.16 -23.47
N ALA A 195 -44.98 0.89 -23.12
CA ALA A 195 -45.41 0.76 -21.73
C ALA A 195 -44.80 -0.47 -21.08
N LYS A 196 -44.83 -1.60 -21.78
CA LYS A 196 -44.21 -2.84 -21.34
C LYS A 196 -42.68 -2.73 -21.28
N ALA A 197 -42.06 -2.08 -22.27
CA ALA A 197 -40.62 -1.84 -22.29
C ALA A 197 -40.15 -1.03 -21.07
N LYS A 198 -40.88 0.03 -20.71
CA LYS A 198 -40.60 0.84 -19.49
C LYS A 198 -40.73 0.01 -18.22
N GLN A 199 -41.80 -0.77 -18.10
CA GLN A 199 -42.02 -1.60 -16.91
C GLN A 199 -40.94 -2.68 -16.75
N LEU A 200 -40.51 -3.33 -17.83
CA LEU A 200 -39.41 -4.28 -17.82
C LEU A 200 -38.10 -3.62 -17.45
N LEU A 201 -37.82 -2.46 -18.02
CA LEU A 201 -36.58 -1.72 -17.71
C LEU A 201 -36.52 -1.33 -16.22
N LEU A 202 -37.60 -0.83 -15.64
CA LEU A 202 -37.67 -0.52 -14.20
C LEU A 202 -37.43 -1.78 -13.33
N SER A 203 -38.01 -2.91 -13.70
CA SER A 203 -37.77 -4.18 -13.00
C SER A 203 -36.31 -4.63 -13.09
N ILE A 204 -35.68 -4.43 -14.25
CA ILE A 204 -34.27 -4.77 -14.45
C ILE A 204 -33.38 -3.84 -13.64
N GLN A 205 -33.66 -2.54 -13.63
CA GLN A 205 -32.89 -1.56 -12.83
C GLN A 205 -32.94 -1.87 -11.33
N ASP A 206 -34.12 -2.21 -10.78
CA ASP A 206 -34.26 -2.60 -9.36
C ASP A 206 -33.43 -3.85 -9.02
N ARG A 207 -33.46 -4.87 -9.89
CA ARG A 207 -32.65 -6.07 -9.71
C ARG A 207 -31.17 -5.83 -9.95
N TRP A 208 -30.82 -4.88 -10.83
CA TRP A 208 -29.44 -4.48 -11.10
C TRP A 208 -28.75 -3.88 -9.88
N GLU A 209 -29.47 -3.03 -9.16
CA GLU A 209 -28.97 -2.46 -7.91
C GLU A 209 -28.79 -3.54 -6.82
N LYS A 210 -29.74 -4.46 -6.72
CA LYS A 210 -29.70 -5.57 -5.76
C LYS A 210 -28.61 -6.60 -6.07
N ALA A 211 -28.19 -6.74 -7.32
CA ALA A 211 -27.12 -7.66 -7.73
C ALA A 211 -25.75 -7.31 -7.12
N GLY A 212 -25.55 -6.09 -6.65
CA GLY A 212 -24.34 -5.69 -5.97
C GLY A 212 -23.25 -5.12 -6.89
N ARG A 213 -22.02 -5.04 -6.36
CA ARG A 213 -20.89 -4.44 -7.06
C ARG A 213 -20.07 -5.48 -7.80
N VAL A 214 -19.73 -5.19 -9.05
CA VAL A 214 -18.82 -5.97 -9.88
C VAL A 214 -17.38 -5.45 -9.73
N SER A 215 -16.43 -6.19 -10.30
CA SER A 215 -15.04 -5.74 -10.36
C SER A 215 -14.90 -4.42 -11.13
N ARG A 216 -13.84 -3.66 -10.85
CA ARG A 216 -13.58 -2.40 -11.55
C ARG A 216 -13.42 -2.59 -13.07
N ASN A 217 -12.89 -3.75 -13.48
CA ASN A 217 -12.66 -4.04 -14.90
C ASN A 217 -13.96 -4.33 -15.66
N ASP A 218 -14.97 -4.86 -14.95
CA ASP A 218 -16.24 -5.25 -15.56
C ASP A 218 -17.30 -4.14 -15.44
N LEU A 219 -17.08 -3.18 -14.52
CA LEU A 219 -18.03 -2.12 -14.23
C LEU A 219 -18.40 -1.33 -15.49
N ALA A 220 -17.41 -0.77 -16.18
CA ALA A 220 -17.65 0.04 -17.37
C ALA A 220 -18.40 -0.74 -18.46
N LYS A 221 -17.99 -2.00 -18.71
CA LYS A 221 -18.59 -2.85 -19.74
C LYS A 221 -20.05 -3.20 -19.46
N THR A 222 -20.41 -3.42 -18.20
CA THR A 222 -21.78 -3.75 -17.80
C THR A 222 -22.67 -2.52 -17.77
N GLU A 223 -22.20 -1.42 -17.20
CA GLU A 223 -22.94 -0.15 -17.12
C GLU A 223 -23.21 0.46 -18.50
N ASP A 224 -22.23 0.44 -19.42
CA ASP A 224 -22.40 0.96 -20.77
C ASP A 224 -23.47 0.21 -21.56
N LYS A 225 -23.55 -1.11 -21.40
CA LYS A 225 -24.58 -1.92 -22.04
C LYS A 225 -25.99 -1.60 -21.51
N LEU A 226 -26.15 -1.47 -20.19
CA LEU A 226 -27.44 -1.10 -19.61
C LEU A 226 -27.85 0.31 -20.05
N ARG A 227 -26.92 1.26 -20.03
CA ARG A 227 -27.14 2.65 -20.48
C ARG A 227 -27.55 2.75 -21.93
N ALA A 228 -27.05 1.88 -22.81
CA ALA A 228 -27.47 1.84 -24.21
C ALA A 228 -28.95 1.46 -24.33
N ILE A 229 -29.43 0.49 -23.54
CA ILE A 229 -30.83 0.06 -23.52
C ILE A 229 -31.72 1.16 -22.92
N GLU A 230 -31.30 1.77 -21.82
CA GLU A 230 -32.00 2.93 -21.21
C GLU A 230 -32.16 4.06 -22.20
N THR A 231 -31.12 4.34 -22.99
CA THR A 231 -31.13 5.38 -24.00
C THR A 231 -32.11 5.04 -25.14
N ALA A 232 -32.16 3.78 -25.56
CA ALA A 232 -33.09 3.34 -26.57
C ALA A 232 -34.56 3.51 -26.13
N VAL A 233 -34.88 3.11 -24.88
CA VAL A 233 -36.22 3.29 -24.31
C VAL A 233 -36.58 4.77 -24.17
N ARG A 234 -35.66 5.60 -23.70
CA ARG A 234 -35.86 7.05 -23.56
C ARG A 234 -36.06 7.74 -24.92
N ASN A 235 -35.34 7.33 -25.94
CA ASN A 235 -35.52 7.86 -27.28
C ASN A 235 -36.90 7.48 -27.85
N ALA A 236 -37.29 6.23 -27.70
CA ALA A 236 -38.63 5.78 -28.14
C ALA A 236 -39.76 6.52 -27.39
N GLU A 237 -39.59 6.80 -26.09
CA GLU A 237 -40.55 7.59 -25.30
C GLU A 237 -40.66 9.02 -25.85
N ARG A 238 -39.49 9.66 -26.12
CA ARG A 238 -39.47 11.00 -26.69
C ARG A 238 -40.14 11.07 -28.06
N ASP A 239 -39.89 10.06 -28.90
CA ASP A 239 -40.45 10.03 -30.25
C ASP A 239 -41.96 9.75 -30.21
N HIS A 240 -42.41 8.86 -29.35
CA HIS A 240 -43.83 8.62 -29.06
C HIS A 240 -44.53 9.92 -28.58
N TRP A 241 -43.89 10.64 -27.64
CA TRP A 241 -44.45 11.90 -27.13
C TRP A 241 -44.56 12.96 -28.22
N LYS A 242 -43.55 13.08 -29.09
CA LYS A 242 -43.61 14.02 -30.23
C LYS A 242 -44.71 13.66 -31.22
N ALA A 243 -44.97 12.36 -31.44
CA ALA A 243 -46.01 11.89 -32.32
C ALA A 243 -47.43 12.08 -31.75
N THR A 244 -47.53 12.02 -30.41
CA THR A 244 -48.83 12.10 -29.69
C THR A 244 -49.10 13.45 -29.05
N ASP A 245 -48.20 14.46 -29.23
CA ASP A 245 -48.34 15.79 -28.61
C ASP A 245 -49.66 16.50 -29.10
N PRO A 246 -50.66 16.68 -28.22
CA PRO A 246 -51.93 17.28 -28.60
C PRO A 246 -51.75 18.73 -29.03
N ALA A 247 -50.77 19.43 -28.49
CA ALA A 247 -50.51 20.84 -28.83
C ALA A 247 -49.84 20.99 -30.18
N ALA A 248 -48.97 20.02 -30.57
CA ALA A 248 -48.44 19.96 -31.91
C ALA A 248 -49.47 19.58 -32.95
N LYS A 249 -50.35 18.62 -32.61
CA LYS A 249 -51.50 18.25 -33.46
C LYS A 249 -52.46 19.43 -33.62
N ALA A 250 -52.86 20.10 -32.54
CA ALA A 250 -53.77 21.25 -32.57
C ALA A 250 -53.17 22.40 -33.43
N ARG A 251 -51.86 22.66 -33.33
CA ARG A 251 -51.18 23.66 -34.17
C ARG A 251 -51.17 23.28 -35.64
N LYS A 252 -50.98 22.01 -35.98
CA LYS A 252 -51.05 21.53 -37.36
C LYS A 252 -52.49 21.67 -37.89
N ASP A 253 -53.48 21.24 -37.10
CA ASP A 253 -54.88 21.34 -37.48
C ASP A 253 -55.31 22.82 -37.69
N ASP A 254 -54.87 23.78 -36.85
CA ASP A 254 -55.11 25.23 -37.00
C ASP A 254 -54.44 25.81 -38.22
N VAL A 255 -53.21 25.39 -38.55
CA VAL A 255 -52.51 25.81 -39.78
C VAL A 255 -53.20 25.26 -41.04
N THR A 256 -53.64 24.01 -40.98
CA THR A 256 -54.37 23.36 -42.07
C THR A 256 -55.71 24.09 -42.33
N LEU A 257 -56.47 24.35 -41.26
CA LEU A 257 -57.74 25.06 -41.35
C LEU A 257 -57.57 26.49 -41.93
N LYS A 258 -56.55 27.24 -41.46
CA LYS A 258 -56.28 28.58 -41.99
C LYS A 258 -55.80 28.58 -43.47
N LEU A 259 -55.10 27.53 -43.87
CA LEU A 259 -54.72 27.33 -45.30
C LEU A 259 -55.96 27.02 -46.14
N GLU A 260 -56.81 26.13 -45.67
CA GLU A 260 -58.07 25.76 -46.37
C GLU A 260 -59.01 26.98 -46.51
N GLU A 261 -59.16 27.79 -45.42
CA GLU A 261 -59.93 29.04 -45.46
C GLU A 261 -59.34 30.04 -46.46
N ALA A 262 -58.00 30.20 -46.48
CA ALA A 262 -57.33 31.09 -47.41
C ALA A 262 -57.46 30.63 -48.88
N ILE A 263 -57.40 29.33 -49.12
CA ILE A 263 -57.62 28.73 -50.44
C ILE A 263 -59.07 28.95 -50.88
N ALA A 264 -60.07 28.70 -50.01
CA ALA A 264 -61.50 28.91 -50.31
C ALA A 264 -61.76 30.38 -50.63
N LYS A 265 -61.15 31.32 -49.90
CA LYS A 265 -61.27 32.76 -50.16
C LYS A 265 -60.66 33.14 -51.52
N LEU A 266 -59.49 32.63 -51.86
CA LEU A 266 -58.87 32.86 -53.17
C LEU A 266 -59.66 32.26 -54.32
N GLU A 267 -60.27 31.10 -54.13
CA GLU A 267 -61.14 30.48 -55.10
C GLU A 267 -62.45 31.26 -55.31
N ALA A 268 -62.99 31.87 -54.25
CA ALA A 268 -64.14 32.75 -54.34
C ALA A 268 -63.77 34.09 -55.09
N ASP A 269 -62.60 34.62 -54.78
CA ASP A 269 -62.08 35.84 -55.44
C ASP A 269 -61.76 35.59 -56.92
N LEU A 270 -61.25 34.43 -57.27
CA LEU A 270 -61.01 34.01 -58.65
C LEU A 270 -62.30 33.96 -59.48
N LYS A 271 -63.43 33.47 -58.86
CA LYS A 271 -64.74 33.44 -59.53
C LYS A 271 -65.33 34.83 -59.79
N LYS A 272 -64.88 35.84 -59.07
CA LYS A 272 -65.41 37.25 -59.22
C LYS A 272 -64.45 38.12 -60.04
N ALA A 273 -63.26 37.66 -60.31
CA ALA A 273 -62.24 38.44 -61.02
C ALA A 273 -62.51 38.46 -62.52
N THR A 274 -62.53 39.68 -63.10
CA THR A 274 -62.73 39.93 -64.52
C THR A 274 -61.49 40.44 -65.21
N ASP A 275 -60.48 40.80 -64.46
CA ASP A 275 -59.22 41.37 -64.99
C ASP A 275 -58.17 40.25 -65.17
N LYS A 276 -57.60 40.11 -66.37
CA LYS A 276 -56.60 39.10 -66.72
C LYS A 276 -55.39 39.06 -65.72
N LYS A 277 -54.90 40.26 -65.33
CA LYS A 277 -53.75 40.38 -64.43
C LYS A 277 -54.08 39.89 -63.05
N LYS A 278 -55.22 40.22 -62.51
CA LYS A 278 -55.71 39.74 -61.19
C LYS A 278 -55.97 38.24 -61.17
N ILE A 279 -56.48 37.66 -62.27
CA ILE A 279 -56.73 36.24 -62.42
C ILE A 279 -55.38 35.48 -62.36
N ALA A 280 -54.31 35.97 -63.03
CA ALA A 280 -53.03 35.37 -63.00
C ALA A 280 -52.37 35.39 -61.58
N GLU A 281 -52.44 36.53 -60.90
CA GLU A 281 -51.94 36.69 -59.50
C GLU A 281 -52.67 35.79 -58.49
N ILE A 282 -54.00 35.68 -58.58
CA ILE A 282 -54.78 34.80 -57.70
C ILE A 282 -54.49 33.32 -58.02
N THR A 283 -54.34 32.94 -59.27
CA THR A 283 -54.02 31.58 -59.67
C THR A 283 -52.67 31.16 -59.15
N GLU A 284 -51.63 32.02 -59.26
CA GLU A 284 -50.29 31.73 -58.72
C GLU A 284 -50.33 31.57 -57.19
N ALA A 285 -51.02 32.49 -56.45
CA ALA A 285 -51.23 32.41 -55.01
C ALA A 285 -52.01 31.12 -54.60
N LEU A 286 -52.96 30.65 -55.41
CA LEU A 286 -53.70 29.43 -55.18
C LEU A 286 -52.80 28.20 -55.32
N VAL A 287 -52.00 28.11 -56.37
CA VAL A 287 -51.03 27.02 -56.61
C VAL A 287 -50.06 26.93 -55.44
N ALA A 288 -49.50 28.06 -55.02
CA ALA A 288 -48.53 28.10 -53.92
C ALA A 288 -49.16 27.59 -52.59
N ARG A 289 -50.42 28.04 -52.27
CA ARG A 289 -51.08 27.61 -51.03
C ARG A 289 -51.54 26.16 -51.06
N LYS A 290 -52.01 25.68 -52.23
CA LYS A 290 -52.37 24.25 -52.37
C LYS A 290 -51.14 23.34 -52.24
N ALA A 291 -49.98 23.69 -52.83
CA ALA A 291 -48.75 22.98 -52.68
C ALA A 291 -48.30 22.94 -51.19
N TRP A 292 -48.45 24.04 -50.46
CA TRP A 292 -48.13 24.11 -49.03
C TRP A 292 -49.09 23.27 -48.16
N LEU A 293 -50.35 23.24 -48.46
CA LEU A 293 -51.35 22.38 -47.84
C LEU A 293 -51.05 20.90 -48.02
N GLU A 294 -50.57 20.54 -49.21
CA GLU A 294 -50.14 19.19 -49.53
C GLU A 294 -48.89 18.75 -48.72
N VAL A 295 -47.92 19.64 -48.57
CA VAL A 295 -46.74 19.41 -47.71
C VAL A 295 -47.12 19.30 -46.26
N VAL A 296 -48.02 20.14 -45.71
CA VAL A 296 -48.45 20.06 -44.31
C VAL A 296 -49.28 18.85 -44.04
N SER A 297 -50.14 18.44 -45.02
CA SER A 297 -50.96 17.21 -44.87
C SER A 297 -50.15 15.91 -45.05
N ALA A 298 -49.11 15.92 -45.90
CA ALA A 298 -48.19 14.79 -46.06
C ALA A 298 -47.34 14.56 -44.79
N ALA A 299 -46.94 15.64 -44.08
CA ALA A 299 -46.26 15.59 -42.79
C ALA A 299 -47.17 15.18 -41.61
N ALA A 300 -48.43 14.92 -41.85
CA ALA A 300 -49.42 14.50 -40.85
C ALA A 300 -49.72 12.99 -40.91
N LYS A 301 -49.24 12.29 -41.95
CA LYS A 301 -49.27 10.82 -42.09
C LYS A 301 -47.95 10.21 -41.59
#